data_4cdc60f9d265c7ac846bd476e7158a39
#
_entry.id   4cdc60f9d265c7ac846bd476e7158a39
#
_cell.length_a   1.000
_cell.length_b   1.000
_cell.length_c   1.000
_cell.angle_alpha   90.00
_cell.angle_beta   90.00
_cell.angle_gamma   90.00
#
_symmetry.space_group_name_H-M   'P 1'
#
loop_
_entity.id
_entity.type
_entity.pdbx_description
1 polymer ?
#
loop_
_entity_poly.entity_id
_entity_poly.type
_entity_poly.pdbx_seq_one_letter_code
_entity_poly.pdbx_strand_id
1 'polypeptide(L)'
;DYTEPNVTAQLQNNVGYIKLRQFTQNADSLVRQAIEELSSQGAQSFVLDLRDNPGGYLNKAVDVASLFVKSGVVVEIDTVDAQTTKQVSGNVATDAPVVVLVNGNTAGSAEVLAAALRDSNRATLVGVNTMGRGSVQVTKPLSFGGALRYTAARYKSPSGYTIDGVGVSPDVVISLREGSSVDNQKEIAIETAGSLVVD
;
A
#
# COMPACT_ATOMS: atom_id res chain seq x y z
N ASP A 1 -21.50 16.22 10.21
CA ASP A 1 -20.94 15.37 9.12
C ASP A 1 -19.97 14.37 9.72
N TYR A 2 -20.32 13.08 9.67
CA TYR A 2 -19.43 12.01 10.12
C TYR A 2 -18.41 11.76 9.00
N THR A 3 -17.16 12.11 9.23
CA THR A 3 -16.05 11.77 8.32
C THR A 3 -15.34 10.55 8.90
N GLU A 4 -15.30 9.45 8.13
CA GLU A 4 -14.57 8.27 8.54
C GLU A 4 -13.07 8.58 8.69
N PRO A 5 -12.42 8.10 9.77
CA PRO A 5 -11.00 8.34 9.97
C PRO A 5 -10.15 7.71 8.85
N ASN A 6 -9.06 8.37 8.48
CA ASN A 6 -8.16 7.91 7.41
C ASN A 6 -7.45 6.59 7.76
N VAL A 7 -7.16 6.37 9.04
CA VAL A 7 -6.63 5.12 9.57
C VAL A 7 -7.58 4.59 10.63
N THR A 8 -7.94 3.31 10.54
CA THR A 8 -8.62 2.57 11.59
C THR A 8 -7.78 1.37 12.00
N ALA A 9 -7.77 1.06 13.28
CA ALA A 9 -6.93 0.00 13.85
C ALA A 9 -7.74 -0.88 14.80
N GLN A 10 -7.51 -2.18 14.77
CA GLN A 10 -8.20 -3.17 15.61
C GLN A 10 -7.30 -4.37 15.86
N LEU A 11 -7.20 -4.81 17.11
CA LEU A 11 -6.58 -6.09 17.46
C LEU A 11 -7.58 -7.23 17.27
N GLN A 12 -7.19 -8.28 16.54
CA GLN A 12 -7.98 -9.48 16.34
C GLN A 12 -7.07 -10.71 16.31
N ASN A 13 -7.25 -11.65 17.25
CA ASN A 13 -6.46 -12.88 17.36
C ASN A 13 -4.93 -12.63 17.37
N ASN A 14 -4.46 -11.65 18.14
CA ASN A 14 -3.07 -11.19 18.17
C ASN A 14 -2.53 -10.64 16.84
N VAL A 15 -3.41 -10.37 15.89
CA VAL A 15 -3.09 -9.69 14.62
C VAL A 15 -3.57 -8.26 14.69
N GLY A 16 -2.68 -7.30 14.46
CA GLY A 16 -3.01 -5.89 14.34
C GLY A 16 -3.57 -5.60 12.95
N TYR A 17 -4.88 -5.39 12.84
CA TYR A 17 -5.50 -4.99 11.58
C TYR A 17 -5.54 -3.48 11.48
N ILE A 18 -4.92 -2.94 10.42
CA ILE A 18 -4.82 -1.50 10.12
C ILE A 18 -5.37 -1.25 8.74
N LYS A 19 -6.43 -0.44 8.61
CA LYS A 19 -6.93 0.02 7.33
C LYS A 19 -6.47 1.45 7.07
N LEU A 20 -5.79 1.66 5.95
CA LEU A 20 -5.39 2.97 5.44
C LEU A 20 -6.22 3.32 4.22
N ARG A 21 -7.01 4.40 4.29
CA ARG A 21 -7.94 4.80 3.22
C ARG A 21 -7.28 5.61 2.12
N GLN A 22 -6.30 6.46 2.46
CA GLN A 22 -5.63 7.33 1.51
C GLN A 22 -4.27 7.79 2.04
N PHE A 23 -3.32 8.08 1.14
CA PHE A 23 -2.02 8.65 1.49
C PHE A 23 -2.11 10.18 1.62
N THR A 24 -2.68 10.62 2.75
CA THR A 24 -2.71 12.03 3.20
C THR A 24 -1.37 12.45 3.81
N GLN A 25 -1.18 13.74 4.10
CA GLN A 25 0.09 14.26 4.62
C GLN A 25 0.55 13.66 5.95
N ASN A 26 -0.38 13.14 6.74
CA ASN A 26 -0.12 12.52 8.04
C ASN A 26 -0.31 10.97 8.04
N ALA A 27 -0.41 10.34 6.87
CA ALA A 27 -0.68 8.92 6.76
C ALA A 27 0.39 8.05 7.46
N ASP A 28 1.67 8.38 7.30
CA ASP A 28 2.79 7.70 7.95
C ASP A 28 2.73 7.78 9.47
N SER A 29 2.45 8.96 10.02
CA SER A 29 2.33 9.16 11.46
C SER A 29 1.15 8.40 12.05
N LEU A 30 0.00 8.38 11.35
CA LEU A 30 -1.19 7.64 11.78
C LEU A 30 -0.96 6.12 11.74
N VAL A 31 -0.32 5.60 10.68
CA VAL A 31 0.02 4.17 10.59
C VAL A 31 1.04 3.79 11.66
N ARG A 32 2.07 4.60 11.90
CA ARG A 32 3.04 4.39 12.99
C ARG A 32 2.34 4.29 14.34
N GLN A 33 1.50 5.26 14.66
CA GLN A 33 0.73 5.27 15.91
C GLN A 33 -0.12 4.00 16.06
N ALA A 34 -0.79 3.58 14.99
CA ALA A 34 -1.59 2.35 15.00
C ALA A 34 -0.74 1.10 15.26
N ILE A 35 0.47 1.00 14.65
CA ILE A 35 1.41 -0.10 14.89
C ILE A 35 1.85 -0.12 16.36
N GLU A 36 2.26 1.03 16.91
CA GLU A 36 2.72 1.15 18.29
C GLU A 36 1.62 0.80 19.29
N GLU A 37 0.39 1.30 19.09
CA GLU A 37 -0.75 1.02 19.93
C GLU A 37 -1.12 -0.47 19.90
N LEU A 38 -1.25 -1.08 18.70
CA LEU A 38 -1.57 -2.50 18.57
C LEU A 38 -0.45 -3.40 19.12
N SER A 39 0.81 -3.02 18.94
CA SER A 39 1.95 -3.73 19.56
C SER A 39 1.87 -3.73 21.07
N SER A 40 1.49 -2.59 21.68
CA SER A 40 1.30 -2.49 23.14
C SER A 40 0.14 -3.35 23.65
N GLN A 41 -0.85 -3.64 22.79
CA GLN A 41 -1.98 -4.52 23.05
C GLN A 41 -1.66 -6.00 22.80
N GLY A 42 -0.45 -6.34 22.33
CA GLY A 42 -0.01 -7.71 22.09
C GLY A 42 -0.13 -8.20 20.66
N ALA A 43 -0.20 -7.32 19.67
CA ALA A 43 -0.12 -7.72 18.25
C ALA A 43 1.26 -8.35 17.95
N GLN A 44 1.24 -9.54 17.36
CA GLN A 44 2.43 -10.30 16.97
C GLN A 44 2.66 -10.28 15.45
N SER A 45 1.65 -9.90 14.69
CA SER A 45 1.71 -9.69 13.24
C SER A 45 0.70 -8.62 12.83
N PHE A 46 0.78 -8.17 11.57
CA PHE A 46 -0.07 -7.08 11.10
C PHE A 46 -0.71 -7.41 9.75
N VAL A 47 -1.93 -6.91 9.56
CA VAL A 47 -2.59 -6.77 8.26
C VAL A 47 -2.71 -5.28 7.94
N LEU A 48 -2.13 -4.84 6.82
CA LEU A 48 -2.32 -3.51 6.27
C LEU A 48 -3.35 -3.58 5.12
N ASP A 49 -4.56 -3.12 5.38
CA ASP A 49 -5.63 -3.12 4.37
C ASP A 49 -5.57 -1.85 3.51
N LEU A 50 -5.20 -2.03 2.23
CA LEU A 50 -5.15 -1.01 1.20
C LEU A 50 -6.31 -1.15 0.19
N ARG A 51 -7.30 -1.97 0.46
CA ARG A 51 -8.48 -2.08 -0.41
C ARG A 51 -9.20 -0.74 -0.46
N ASP A 52 -9.65 -0.36 -1.66
CA ASP A 52 -10.35 0.89 -1.95
C ASP A 52 -9.52 2.16 -1.66
N ASN A 53 -8.19 2.02 -1.54
CA ASN A 53 -7.27 3.14 -1.38
C ASN A 53 -6.87 3.67 -2.76
N PRO A 54 -7.31 4.89 -3.15
CA PRO A 54 -7.03 5.46 -4.48
C PRO A 54 -5.60 6.00 -4.62
N GLY A 55 -4.77 5.87 -3.59
CA GLY A 55 -3.44 6.46 -3.52
C GLY A 55 -3.40 7.78 -2.75
N GLY A 56 -2.65 8.73 -3.26
CA GLY A 56 -2.42 10.04 -2.68
C GLY A 56 -0.97 10.48 -2.85
N TYR A 57 -0.36 11.06 -1.82
CA TYR A 57 1.02 11.54 -1.89
C TYR A 57 2.03 10.39 -1.98
N LEU A 58 2.80 10.33 -3.07
CA LEU A 58 3.83 9.30 -3.27
C LEU A 58 4.87 9.30 -2.14
N ASN A 59 5.31 10.47 -1.69
CA ASN A 59 6.27 10.57 -0.59
C ASN A 59 5.74 9.90 0.68
N LYS A 60 4.42 9.99 0.94
CA LYS A 60 3.80 9.35 2.10
C LYS A 60 3.71 7.82 1.96
N ALA A 61 3.58 7.30 0.74
CA ALA A 61 3.72 5.87 0.53
C ALA A 61 5.16 5.39 0.80
N VAL A 62 6.17 6.20 0.43
CA VAL A 62 7.58 5.93 0.76
C VAL A 62 7.82 5.99 2.28
N ASP A 63 7.25 6.98 2.97
CA ASP A 63 7.34 7.11 4.42
C ASP A 63 6.68 5.92 5.13
N VAL A 64 5.49 5.48 4.65
CA VAL A 64 4.82 4.27 5.19
C VAL A 64 5.63 3.01 4.89
N ALA A 65 6.24 2.86 3.70
CA ALA A 65 7.15 1.73 3.42
C ALA A 65 8.31 1.68 4.41
N SER A 66 8.84 2.86 4.81
CA SER A 66 9.92 2.99 5.79
C SER A 66 9.56 2.50 7.20
N LEU A 67 8.26 2.36 7.51
CA LEU A 67 7.81 1.78 8.77
C LEU A 67 8.03 0.26 8.84
N PHE A 68 8.20 -0.39 7.69
CA PHE A 68 8.32 -1.84 7.56
C PHE A 68 9.66 -2.31 6.98
N VAL A 69 10.33 -1.48 6.18
CA VAL A 69 11.55 -1.85 5.44
C VAL A 69 12.73 -1.01 5.92
N LYS A 70 13.87 -1.66 6.24
CA LYS A 70 15.06 -1.01 6.78
C LYS A 70 15.87 -0.25 5.72
N SER A 71 15.97 -0.80 4.51
CA SER A 71 16.75 -0.23 3.41
C SER A 71 16.25 -0.71 2.06
N GLY A 72 16.50 0.07 1.04
CA GLY A 72 16.21 -0.30 -0.35
C GLY A 72 15.30 0.68 -1.06
N VAL A 73 15.11 0.42 -2.35
CA VAL A 73 14.26 1.20 -3.25
C VAL A 73 12.80 0.87 -2.97
N VAL A 74 11.94 1.88 -3.00
CA VAL A 74 10.48 1.75 -2.91
C VAL A 74 9.85 1.83 -4.30
N VAL A 75 10.38 2.70 -5.15
CA VAL A 75 9.83 2.93 -6.48
C VAL A 75 10.91 3.48 -7.41
N GLU A 76 10.88 3.03 -8.65
CA GLU A 76 11.56 3.67 -9.77
C GLU A 76 10.56 4.56 -10.52
N ILE A 77 11.00 5.75 -10.90
CA ILE A 77 10.19 6.76 -11.57
C ILE A 77 10.84 7.07 -12.91
N ASP A 78 10.20 6.62 -13.98
CA ASP A 78 10.63 6.88 -15.34
C ASP A 78 9.93 8.13 -15.90
N THR A 79 10.71 9.11 -16.27
CA THR A 79 10.28 10.28 -17.04
C THR A 79 10.87 10.22 -18.46
N VAL A 80 10.52 11.17 -19.32
CA VAL A 80 11.09 11.25 -20.69
C VAL A 80 12.60 11.47 -20.65
N ASP A 81 13.09 12.21 -19.65
CA ASP A 81 14.48 12.67 -19.61
C ASP A 81 15.35 11.90 -18.63
N ALA A 82 14.76 11.21 -17.64
CA ALA A 82 15.51 10.59 -16.56
C ALA A 82 14.75 9.43 -15.89
N GLN A 83 15.52 8.51 -15.31
CA GLN A 83 15.05 7.53 -14.34
C GLN A 83 15.57 7.94 -12.96
N THR A 84 14.67 7.97 -11.98
CA THR A 84 14.99 8.30 -10.60
C THR A 84 14.40 7.26 -9.66
N THR A 85 14.92 7.16 -8.43
CA THR A 85 14.42 6.23 -7.42
C THR A 85 14.07 6.96 -6.14
N LYS A 86 13.10 6.41 -5.39
CA LYS A 86 12.87 6.78 -4.00
C LYS A 86 13.18 5.58 -3.11
N GLN A 87 13.87 5.85 -2.00
CA GLN A 87 14.33 4.84 -1.05
C GLN A 87 13.68 5.06 0.31
N VAL A 88 13.61 4.00 1.11
CA VAL A 88 13.17 4.09 2.51
C VAL A 88 14.17 4.88 3.35
N SER A 89 13.68 5.50 4.42
CA SER A 89 14.49 6.22 5.41
C SER A 89 15.11 5.31 6.50
N GLY A 90 14.66 4.04 6.57
CA GLY A 90 15.13 3.08 7.59
C GLY A 90 14.52 3.26 8.97
N ASN A 91 13.49 4.09 9.11
CA ASN A 91 12.83 4.36 10.39
C ASN A 91 11.71 3.32 10.67
N VAL A 92 12.10 2.06 10.87
CA VAL A 92 11.18 0.93 11.04
C VAL A 92 10.37 1.04 12.33
N ALA A 93 9.08 0.79 12.25
CA ALA A 93 8.15 0.75 13.38
C ALA A 93 7.94 -0.68 13.89
N THR A 94 8.05 -1.69 13.02
CA THR A 94 7.88 -3.09 13.38
C THR A 94 8.65 -4.03 12.46
N ASP A 95 9.25 -5.05 13.05
CA ASP A 95 9.84 -6.21 12.33
C ASP A 95 8.87 -7.41 12.28
N ALA A 96 7.71 -7.32 12.95
CA ALA A 96 6.69 -8.36 12.97
C ALA A 96 6.18 -8.69 11.55
N PRO A 97 5.72 -9.92 11.27
CA PRO A 97 5.17 -10.31 9.98
C PRO A 97 4.05 -9.37 9.51
N VAL A 98 3.97 -9.12 8.22
CA VAL A 98 2.96 -8.23 7.60
C VAL A 98 2.30 -8.90 6.41
N VAL A 99 0.99 -8.80 6.35
CA VAL A 99 0.17 -9.10 5.18
C VAL A 99 -0.43 -7.80 4.65
N VAL A 100 -0.42 -7.61 3.34
CA VAL A 100 -1.07 -6.46 2.69
C VAL A 100 -2.30 -6.93 1.94
N LEU A 101 -3.44 -6.33 2.24
CA LEU A 101 -4.72 -6.62 1.60
C LEU A 101 -4.97 -5.62 0.48
N VAL A 102 -5.22 -6.13 -0.74
CA VAL A 102 -5.40 -5.31 -1.94
C VAL A 102 -6.63 -5.73 -2.75
N ASN A 103 -7.19 -4.80 -3.51
CA ASN A 103 -8.28 -5.09 -4.45
C ASN A 103 -8.18 -4.24 -5.73
N GLY A 104 -9.13 -4.43 -6.67
CA GLY A 104 -9.17 -3.72 -7.93
C GLY A 104 -9.33 -2.19 -7.83
N ASN A 105 -9.63 -1.66 -6.65
CA ASN A 105 -9.70 -0.22 -6.37
C ASN A 105 -8.43 0.31 -5.66
N THR A 106 -7.49 -0.55 -5.31
CA THR A 106 -6.16 -0.15 -4.82
C THR A 106 -5.39 0.49 -5.97
N ALA A 107 -4.99 1.75 -5.86
CA ALA A 107 -4.46 2.51 -6.98
C ALA A 107 -3.29 3.45 -6.63
N GLY A 108 -2.49 3.80 -7.63
CA GLY A 108 -1.46 4.83 -7.54
C GLY A 108 -0.39 4.54 -6.50
N SER A 109 -0.17 5.44 -5.54
CA SER A 109 0.83 5.27 -4.48
C SER A 109 0.53 4.08 -3.54
N ALA A 110 -0.71 3.61 -3.46
CA ALA A 110 -1.05 2.37 -2.75
C ALA A 110 -0.49 1.14 -3.47
N GLU A 111 -0.50 1.14 -4.81
CA GLU A 111 0.14 0.09 -5.60
C GLU A 111 1.66 0.11 -5.46
N VAL A 112 2.25 1.31 -5.40
CA VAL A 112 3.69 1.48 -5.16
C VAL A 112 4.08 0.87 -3.81
N LEU A 113 3.35 1.16 -2.74
CA LEU A 113 3.60 0.57 -1.42
C LEU A 113 3.46 -0.96 -1.44
N ALA A 114 2.37 -1.47 -2.02
CA ALA A 114 2.13 -2.91 -2.11
C ALA A 114 3.26 -3.63 -2.87
N ALA A 115 3.66 -3.10 -4.03
CA ALA A 115 4.76 -3.64 -4.83
C ALA A 115 6.10 -3.61 -4.06
N ALA A 116 6.41 -2.50 -3.37
CA ALA A 116 7.63 -2.35 -2.61
C ALA A 116 7.73 -3.36 -1.46
N LEU A 117 6.64 -3.56 -0.70
CA LEU A 117 6.61 -4.52 0.40
C LEU A 117 6.71 -5.98 -0.09
N ARG A 118 6.10 -6.30 -1.23
CA ARG A 118 6.22 -7.61 -1.87
C ARG A 118 7.64 -7.86 -2.38
N ASP A 119 8.17 -6.94 -3.19
CA ASP A 119 9.47 -7.11 -3.85
C ASP A 119 10.64 -7.14 -2.85
N SER A 120 10.49 -6.51 -1.69
CA SER A 120 11.44 -6.62 -0.58
C SER A 120 11.25 -7.88 0.28
N ASN A 121 10.34 -8.78 -0.07
CA ASN A 121 9.94 -9.96 0.72
C ASN A 121 9.51 -9.60 2.16
N ARG A 122 9.00 -8.38 2.35
CA ARG A 122 8.60 -7.90 3.67
C ARG A 122 7.15 -8.23 3.99
N ALA A 123 6.30 -8.36 2.97
CA ALA A 123 4.89 -8.68 3.15
C ALA A 123 4.40 -9.68 2.09
N THR A 124 3.42 -10.48 2.49
CA THR A 124 2.60 -11.30 1.60
C THR A 124 1.37 -10.49 1.18
N LEU A 125 1.12 -10.39 -0.12
CA LEU A 125 -0.07 -9.73 -0.65
C LEU A 125 -1.23 -10.71 -0.78
N VAL A 126 -2.40 -10.31 -0.27
CA VAL A 126 -3.65 -11.07 -0.31
C VAL A 126 -4.75 -10.26 -0.99
N GLY A 127 -5.59 -10.88 -1.81
CA GLY A 127 -6.73 -10.22 -2.44
C GLY A 127 -6.84 -10.48 -3.93
N VAL A 128 -7.11 -9.44 -4.71
CA VAL A 128 -7.15 -9.50 -6.18
C VAL A 128 -6.24 -8.44 -6.78
N ASN A 129 -5.94 -8.57 -8.09
CA ASN A 129 -5.07 -7.64 -8.81
C ASN A 129 -5.51 -6.18 -8.62
N THR A 130 -4.54 -5.29 -8.45
CA THR A 130 -4.81 -3.87 -8.25
C THR A 130 -5.14 -3.13 -9.55
N MET A 131 -5.48 -1.86 -9.47
CA MET A 131 -6.04 -1.09 -10.58
C MET A 131 -5.10 -0.89 -11.77
N GLY A 132 -3.78 -0.78 -11.54
CA GLY A 132 -2.80 -0.46 -12.58
C GLY A 132 -2.70 1.04 -12.88
N ARG A 133 -2.88 1.89 -11.89
CA ARG A 133 -2.67 3.35 -12.01
C ARG A 133 -1.24 3.71 -11.66
N GLY A 134 -0.31 3.32 -12.53
CA GLY A 134 1.13 3.48 -12.32
C GLY A 134 1.73 4.69 -13.04
N SER A 135 0.94 5.70 -13.40
CA SER A 135 1.43 6.88 -14.11
C SER A 135 0.99 8.20 -13.50
N VAL A 136 1.84 9.22 -13.67
CA VAL A 136 1.54 10.61 -13.31
C VAL A 136 1.03 11.33 -14.55
N GLN A 137 -0.20 11.82 -14.49
CA GLN A 137 -0.80 12.64 -15.53
C GLN A 137 -0.68 14.12 -15.17
N VAL A 138 -0.20 14.92 -16.12
CA VAL A 138 -0.12 16.38 -16.00
C VAL A 138 -1.07 17.00 -16.99
N THR A 139 -1.84 18.00 -16.54
CA THR A 139 -2.69 18.82 -17.40
C THR A 139 -2.11 20.22 -17.46
N LYS A 140 -1.71 20.67 -18.64
CA LYS A 140 -1.12 21.99 -18.90
C LYS A 140 -2.11 22.84 -19.72
N PRO A 141 -2.60 23.99 -19.20
CA PRO A 141 -3.42 24.90 -19.97
C PRO A 141 -2.62 25.47 -21.16
N LEU A 142 -3.30 25.66 -22.29
CA LEU A 142 -2.72 26.20 -23.52
C LEU A 142 -3.08 27.68 -23.66
N SER A 143 -2.16 28.51 -24.18
CA SER A 143 -2.32 29.96 -24.31
C SER A 143 -3.46 30.37 -25.25
N PHE A 144 -3.85 29.50 -26.17
CA PHE A 144 -4.96 29.72 -27.14
C PHE A 144 -6.27 29.05 -26.74
N GLY A 145 -6.39 28.60 -25.47
CA GLY A 145 -7.57 27.91 -24.92
C GLY A 145 -7.42 26.38 -24.95
N GLY A 146 -8.19 25.72 -24.04
CA GLY A 146 -8.08 24.30 -23.82
C GLY A 146 -6.90 23.90 -22.93
N ALA A 147 -6.63 22.59 -22.85
CA ALA A 147 -5.54 22.06 -22.05
C ALA A 147 -4.96 20.79 -22.70
N LEU A 148 -3.65 20.59 -22.56
CA LEU A 148 -2.95 19.36 -22.92
C LEU A 148 -2.82 18.47 -21.68
N ARG A 149 -3.31 17.23 -21.78
CA ARG A 149 -3.04 16.18 -20.77
C ARG A 149 -2.04 15.19 -21.33
N TYR A 150 -0.98 14.93 -20.56
CA TYR A 150 0.07 13.99 -20.94
C TYR A 150 0.62 13.22 -19.74
N THR A 151 1.19 12.04 -20.00
CA THR A 151 1.88 11.24 -18.99
C THR A 151 3.28 11.83 -18.77
N ALA A 152 3.53 12.33 -17.57
CA ALA A 152 4.81 12.92 -17.17
C ALA A 152 5.80 11.90 -16.61
N ALA A 153 5.29 10.86 -15.93
CA ALA A 153 6.11 9.80 -15.36
C ALA A 153 5.35 8.48 -15.28
N ARG A 154 6.10 7.38 -15.19
CA ARG A 154 5.57 6.04 -14.88
C ARG A 154 6.31 5.45 -13.70
N TYR A 155 5.58 4.69 -12.88
CA TYR A 155 6.10 3.99 -11.73
C TYR A 155 6.42 2.54 -12.08
N LYS A 156 7.59 2.08 -11.63
CA LYS A 156 7.98 0.69 -11.59
C LYS A 156 8.25 0.27 -10.15
N SER A 157 8.01 -0.99 -9.88
CA SER A 157 8.37 -1.60 -8.60
C SER A 157 9.90 -1.66 -8.42
N PRO A 158 10.41 -1.94 -7.21
CA PRO A 158 11.85 -2.13 -6.99
C PRO A 158 12.50 -3.21 -7.88
N SER A 159 11.73 -4.21 -8.30
CA SER A 159 12.19 -5.26 -9.24
C SER A 159 12.11 -4.86 -10.72
N GLY A 160 11.75 -3.61 -11.04
CA GLY A 160 11.59 -3.10 -12.39
C GLY A 160 10.26 -3.44 -13.05
N TYR A 161 9.30 -4.00 -12.31
CA TYR A 161 7.98 -4.35 -12.83
C TYR A 161 7.14 -3.09 -13.08
N THR A 162 6.54 -3.01 -14.26
CA THR A 162 5.67 -1.90 -14.65
C THR A 162 4.30 -2.02 -13.98
N ILE A 163 3.91 -1.00 -13.21
CA ILE A 163 2.60 -0.95 -12.55
C ILE A 163 1.52 -0.42 -13.50
N ASP A 164 1.88 0.55 -14.35
CA ASP A 164 0.94 1.24 -15.24
C ASP A 164 0.25 0.30 -16.24
N GLY A 165 -1.07 0.26 -16.20
CA GLY A 165 -1.91 -0.61 -17.04
C GLY A 165 -1.92 -2.10 -16.66
N VAL A 166 -1.11 -2.52 -15.68
CA VAL A 166 -0.96 -3.93 -15.29
C VAL A 166 -1.45 -4.18 -13.87
N GLY A 167 -1.17 -3.28 -12.95
CA GLY A 167 -1.44 -3.44 -11.52
C GLY A 167 -0.42 -4.32 -10.81
N VAL A 168 -0.68 -4.63 -9.56
CA VAL A 168 0.14 -5.49 -8.71
C VAL A 168 -0.65 -6.75 -8.39
N SER A 169 -0.14 -7.90 -8.76
CA SER A 169 -0.78 -9.19 -8.49
C SER A 169 -0.49 -9.63 -7.05
N PRO A 170 -1.50 -10.08 -6.29
CA PRO A 170 -1.29 -10.65 -4.97
C PRO A 170 -0.62 -12.04 -5.04
N ASP A 171 0.03 -12.42 -3.94
CA ASP A 171 0.62 -13.75 -3.76
C ASP A 171 -0.47 -14.80 -3.47
N VAL A 172 -1.52 -14.39 -2.74
CA VAL A 172 -2.69 -15.21 -2.43
C VAL A 172 -3.92 -14.56 -3.07
N VAL A 173 -4.42 -15.18 -4.14
CA VAL A 173 -5.58 -14.67 -4.89
C VAL A 173 -6.87 -15.09 -4.22
N ILE A 174 -7.62 -14.13 -3.68
CA ILE A 174 -8.91 -14.34 -3.03
C ILE A 174 -9.90 -13.28 -3.50
N SER A 175 -10.95 -13.72 -4.18
CA SER A 175 -12.08 -12.86 -4.54
C SER A 175 -13.02 -12.66 -3.35
N LEU A 176 -13.59 -11.47 -3.23
CA LEU A 176 -14.64 -11.21 -2.25
C LEU A 176 -15.88 -12.06 -2.62
N ARG A 177 -16.49 -12.72 -1.63
CA ARG A 177 -17.72 -13.50 -1.84
C ARG A 177 -18.90 -12.54 -1.90
N GLU A 178 -19.54 -12.48 -3.07
CA GLU A 178 -20.76 -11.71 -3.24
C GLU A 178 -21.91 -12.25 -2.38
N GLY A 179 -22.68 -11.34 -1.79
CA GLY A 179 -23.85 -11.69 -0.98
C GLY A 179 -23.53 -12.27 0.41
N SER A 180 -22.27 -12.36 0.79
CA SER A 180 -21.87 -12.77 2.15
C SER A 180 -21.77 -11.56 3.07
N SER A 181 -22.25 -11.71 4.32
CA SER A 181 -22.02 -10.74 5.39
C SER A 181 -20.60 -10.82 5.96
N VAL A 182 -19.83 -11.82 5.58
CA VAL A 182 -18.49 -12.10 6.07
C VAL A 182 -17.47 -11.63 5.03
N ASP A 183 -16.50 -10.82 5.46
CA ASP A 183 -15.35 -10.39 4.66
C ASP A 183 -14.28 -11.51 4.64
N ASN A 184 -14.45 -12.46 3.71
CA ASN A 184 -13.55 -13.60 3.56
C ASN A 184 -12.12 -13.20 3.20
N GLN A 185 -11.91 -12.07 2.52
CA GLN A 185 -10.57 -11.57 2.25
C GLN A 185 -9.86 -11.13 3.53
N LYS A 186 -10.57 -10.40 4.41
CA LYS A 186 -10.05 -9.99 5.72
C LYS A 186 -9.75 -11.20 6.60
N GLU A 187 -10.65 -12.19 6.64
CA GLU A 187 -10.43 -13.43 7.42
C GLU A 187 -9.16 -14.15 6.97
N ILE A 188 -9.01 -14.39 5.67
CA ILE A 188 -7.82 -15.06 5.12
C ILE A 188 -6.55 -14.23 5.38
N ALA A 189 -6.61 -12.89 5.27
CA ALA A 189 -5.46 -12.06 5.57
C ALA A 189 -5.02 -12.14 7.03
N ILE A 190 -5.98 -12.16 7.98
CA ILE A 190 -5.70 -12.31 9.41
C ILE A 190 -5.14 -13.70 9.71
N GLU A 191 -5.73 -14.77 9.14
CA GLU A 191 -5.23 -16.14 9.28
C GLU A 191 -3.81 -16.26 8.71
N THR A 192 -3.56 -15.70 7.52
CA THR A 192 -2.23 -15.69 6.90
C THR A 192 -1.22 -14.97 7.78
N ALA A 193 -1.56 -13.77 8.30
CA ALA A 193 -0.67 -13.00 9.16
C ALA A 193 -0.35 -13.75 10.48
N GLY A 194 -1.34 -14.40 11.07
CA GLY A 194 -1.14 -15.22 12.26
C GLY A 194 -0.23 -16.44 12.01
N SER A 195 -0.34 -17.07 10.85
CA SER A 195 0.50 -18.24 10.49
C SER A 195 1.97 -17.90 10.22
N LEU A 196 2.29 -16.64 9.99
CA LEU A 196 3.66 -16.18 9.77
C LEU A 196 4.43 -15.89 11.07
N VAL A 197 3.74 -15.92 12.21
CA VAL A 197 4.38 -15.80 13.52
C VAL A 197 5.08 -17.13 13.82
N VAL A 198 6.40 -17.08 13.98
CA VAL A 198 7.22 -18.23 14.36
C VAL A 198 7.37 -18.19 15.88
N ASP A 199 7.02 -19.28 16.57
CA ASP A 199 7.21 -19.47 18.02
C ASP A 199 8.70 -19.44 18.43
#